data_2daae0a70b0da2cc7e235d6e146345e4
#
_entry.id   2daae0a70b0da2cc7e235d6e146345e4
#
_cell.length_a   1.000
_cell.length_b   1.000
_cell.length_c   1.000
_cell.angle_alpha   90.00
_cell.angle_beta   90.00
_cell.angle_gamma   90.00
#
_symmetry.space_group_name_H-M   'P 1'
#
loop_
_entity.id
_entity.type
_entity.pdbx_description
1 polymer ?
#
loop_
_entity_poly.entity_id
_entity_poly.type
_entity_poly.pdbx_seq_one_letter_code
_entity_poly.pdbx_strand_id
1 'polypeptide(L)'
;MFSEHVLAHGAIRWRPIDYIPRFKCKCGCGNYKMDRDFLNKFQKVRAEWFRETGKDLVRSVSSGYRCNDHNRKVSKFASKIDGSGPHTFGKAVDILISGHDATHLYTIAKKYMSGIGFSQKGPRRFRYMHLDALTPEEANRPAIWAYK
;
A
#
# COMPACT_ATOMS: atom_id res chain seq x y z
N MET A 1 11.93 -12.10 5.49
CA MET A 1 12.63 -10.83 5.37
C MET A 1 12.88 -10.52 3.90
N PHE A 2 12.93 -9.27 3.60
CA PHE A 2 13.10 -8.78 2.25
C PHE A 2 14.57 -8.44 1.97
N SER A 3 15.09 -8.79 0.79
CA SER A 3 16.45 -8.43 0.37
C SER A 3 16.47 -7.98 -1.08
N GLU A 4 17.44 -7.16 -1.42
CA GLU A 4 17.64 -6.65 -2.76
C GLU A 4 18.95 -7.22 -3.36
N HIS A 5 18.99 -7.28 -4.69
CA HIS A 5 20.19 -7.64 -5.43
C HIS A 5 20.44 -6.57 -6.49
N VAL A 6 21.70 -6.11 -6.56
CA VAL A 6 22.13 -5.22 -7.65
C VAL A 6 22.61 -6.09 -8.81
N LEU A 7 21.99 -5.92 -9.97
CA LEU A 7 22.40 -6.64 -11.18
C LEU A 7 23.62 -5.97 -11.83
N ALA A 8 24.30 -6.71 -12.69
CA ALA A 8 25.55 -6.25 -13.33
C ALA A 8 25.42 -4.92 -14.10
N HIS A 9 24.23 -4.60 -14.60
CA HIS A 9 23.95 -3.34 -15.30
C HIS A 9 23.31 -2.29 -14.39
N GLY A 10 23.43 -2.42 -13.07
CA GLY A 10 22.94 -1.45 -12.10
C GLY A 10 21.44 -1.51 -11.81
N ALA A 11 20.70 -2.43 -12.41
CA ALA A 11 19.29 -2.63 -12.07
C ALA A 11 19.17 -3.31 -10.71
N ILE A 12 18.09 -3.03 -9.99
CA ILE A 12 17.79 -3.66 -8.71
C ILE A 12 16.71 -4.71 -8.92
N ARG A 13 16.99 -5.91 -8.44
CA ARG A 13 16.03 -6.99 -8.40
C ARG A 13 15.68 -7.27 -6.94
N TRP A 14 14.39 -7.17 -6.63
CA TRP A 14 13.87 -7.48 -5.31
C TRP A 14 13.53 -8.98 -5.23
N ARG A 15 13.84 -9.62 -4.10
CA ARG A 15 13.33 -10.96 -3.83
C ARG A 15 11.83 -10.89 -3.56
N PRO A 16 11.08 -11.99 -3.79
CA PRO A 16 9.69 -12.04 -3.37
C PRO A 16 9.57 -11.68 -1.90
N ILE A 17 8.54 -10.92 -1.57
CA ILE A 17 8.31 -10.46 -0.21
C ILE A 17 7.58 -11.53 0.56
N ASP A 18 8.25 -12.11 1.56
CA ASP A 18 7.59 -13.03 2.49
C ASP A 18 7.05 -12.29 3.71
N TYR A 19 7.79 -11.28 4.17
CA TYR A 19 7.40 -10.54 5.36
C TYR A 19 8.02 -9.15 5.36
N ILE A 20 7.17 -8.13 5.55
CA ILE A 20 7.58 -6.75 5.78
C ILE A 20 6.96 -6.29 7.10
N PRO A 21 7.77 -5.99 8.14
CA PRO A 21 7.23 -5.63 9.46
C PRO A 21 6.21 -4.50 9.44
N ARG A 22 6.39 -3.50 8.56
CA ARG A 22 5.48 -2.36 8.46
C ARG A 22 4.09 -2.73 7.96
N PHE A 23 3.92 -3.91 7.37
CA PHE A 23 2.62 -4.39 6.90
C PHE A 23 1.82 -5.12 7.98
N LYS A 24 2.42 -5.38 9.14
CA LYS A 24 1.76 -6.06 10.25
C LYS A 24 0.66 -5.17 10.85
N CYS A 25 -0.43 -5.79 11.30
CA CYS A 25 -1.49 -5.08 12.01
C CYS A 25 -0.94 -4.38 13.25
N LYS A 26 -1.30 -3.12 13.44
CA LYS A 26 -0.75 -2.26 14.51
C LYS A 26 -1.52 -2.29 15.82
N CYS A 27 -2.58 -3.12 15.92
CA CYS A 27 -3.37 -3.19 17.14
C CYS A 27 -2.75 -4.07 18.24
N GLY A 28 -1.64 -4.77 17.95
CA GLY A 28 -1.01 -5.70 18.88
C GLY A 28 -1.48 -7.15 18.75
N CYS A 29 -2.40 -7.45 17.82
CA CYS A 29 -2.89 -8.82 17.62
C CYS A 29 -1.85 -9.76 17.01
N GLY A 30 -0.75 -9.23 16.47
CA GLY A 30 0.31 -10.01 15.84
C GLY A 30 -0.01 -10.51 14.43
N ASN A 31 -1.18 -10.23 13.90
CA ASN A 31 -1.60 -10.76 12.60
C ASN A 31 -0.91 -10.04 11.44
N TYR A 32 -0.54 -10.85 10.46
CA TYR A 32 0.03 -10.44 9.19
C TYR A 32 -0.56 -11.36 8.10
N LYS A 33 -1.50 -10.85 7.32
CA LYS A 33 -2.19 -11.64 6.29
C LYS A 33 -2.20 -10.86 4.98
N MET A 34 -1.02 -10.67 4.40
CA MET A 34 -0.90 -9.99 3.11
C MET A 34 -1.12 -10.98 1.96
N ASP A 35 -1.90 -10.53 0.99
CA ASP A 35 -2.16 -11.29 -0.22
C ASP A 35 -0.92 -11.35 -1.12
N ARG A 36 -0.59 -12.54 -1.66
CA ARG A 36 0.60 -12.74 -2.47
C ARG A 36 0.55 -11.93 -3.77
N ASP A 37 -0.58 -11.92 -4.45
CA ASP A 37 -0.71 -11.18 -5.72
C ASP A 37 -0.57 -9.68 -5.49
N PHE A 38 -1.14 -9.16 -4.40
CA PHE A 38 -0.94 -7.77 -4.02
C PHE A 38 0.54 -7.48 -3.79
N LEU A 39 1.23 -8.32 -3.01
CA LEU A 39 2.65 -8.13 -2.74
C LEU A 39 3.49 -8.11 -4.02
N ASN A 40 3.16 -8.98 -4.97
CA ASN A 40 3.85 -9.01 -6.26
C ASN A 40 3.65 -7.71 -7.04
N LYS A 41 2.44 -7.16 -7.04
CA LYS A 41 2.13 -5.87 -7.68
C LYS A 41 2.80 -4.71 -6.95
N PHE A 42 2.75 -4.71 -5.63
CA PHE A 42 3.42 -3.70 -4.82
C PHE A 42 4.93 -3.71 -5.06
N GLN A 43 5.51 -4.90 -5.22
CA GLN A 43 6.93 -5.06 -5.51
C GLN A 43 7.32 -4.37 -6.82
N LYS A 44 6.47 -4.44 -7.83
CA LYS A 44 6.69 -3.75 -9.11
C LYS A 44 6.65 -2.23 -8.93
N VAL A 45 5.69 -1.73 -8.16
CA VAL A 45 5.61 -0.30 -7.82
C VAL A 45 6.87 0.14 -7.08
N ARG A 46 7.26 -0.62 -6.07
CA ARG A 46 8.44 -0.36 -5.25
C ARG A 46 9.72 -0.31 -6.08
N ALA A 47 9.91 -1.28 -6.97
CA ALA A 47 11.09 -1.35 -7.83
C ALA A 47 11.18 -0.16 -8.80
N GLU A 48 10.06 0.20 -9.41
CA GLU A 48 10.00 1.35 -10.31
C GLU A 48 10.26 2.67 -9.57
N TRP A 49 9.66 2.84 -8.40
CA TRP A 49 9.89 4.01 -7.55
C TRP A 49 11.36 4.15 -7.16
N PHE A 50 11.97 3.03 -6.74
CA PHE A 50 13.39 3.04 -6.40
C PHE A 50 14.27 3.41 -7.60
N ARG A 51 13.97 2.86 -8.75
CA ARG A 51 14.74 3.15 -9.99
C ARG A 51 14.67 4.63 -10.35
N GLU A 52 13.50 5.27 -10.13
CA GLU A 52 13.30 6.67 -10.53
C GLU A 52 13.70 7.67 -9.44
N THR A 53 13.68 7.30 -8.18
CA THR A 53 13.93 8.24 -7.07
C THR A 53 15.12 7.89 -6.19
N GLY A 54 15.61 6.67 -6.25
CA GLY A 54 16.64 6.16 -5.33
C GLY A 54 16.13 5.88 -3.92
N LYS A 55 14.82 5.97 -3.69
CA LYS A 55 14.21 5.80 -2.35
C LYS A 55 13.41 4.50 -2.28
N ASP A 56 13.46 3.84 -1.12
CA ASP A 56 12.66 2.65 -0.88
C ASP A 56 11.29 3.04 -0.34
N LEU A 57 10.25 2.73 -1.12
CA LEU A 57 8.87 3.07 -0.81
C LEU A 57 8.39 2.46 0.51
N VAL A 58 8.93 1.32 0.90
CA VAL A 58 8.56 0.63 2.16
C VAL A 58 8.79 1.51 3.39
N ARG A 59 9.79 2.39 3.34
CA ARG A 59 10.07 3.31 4.46
C ARG A 59 8.94 4.30 4.71
N SER A 60 8.09 4.53 3.72
CA SER A 60 6.94 5.43 3.82
C SER A 60 5.64 4.72 4.10
N VAL A 61 5.63 3.40 4.24
CA VAL A 61 4.42 2.64 4.57
C VAL A 61 3.98 2.96 5.99
N SER A 62 2.74 3.44 6.13
CA SER A 62 2.12 3.73 7.43
C SER A 62 1.11 2.67 7.84
N SER A 63 0.54 1.92 6.90
CA SER A 63 -0.44 0.87 7.17
C SER A 63 -0.43 -0.17 6.06
N GLY A 64 -0.50 -1.43 6.46
CA GLY A 64 -0.66 -2.57 5.55
C GLY A 64 -1.86 -3.38 5.98
N TYR A 65 -1.63 -4.60 6.48
CA TYR A 65 -2.72 -5.43 6.99
C TYR A 65 -3.36 -4.82 8.24
N ARG A 66 -4.67 -4.94 8.32
CA ARG A 66 -5.45 -4.64 9.53
C ARG A 66 -6.41 -5.80 9.79
N CYS A 67 -6.46 -6.29 11.02
CA CYS A 67 -7.55 -7.19 11.42
C CYS A 67 -8.88 -6.42 11.39
N ASN A 68 -9.99 -7.14 11.30
CA ASN A 68 -11.32 -6.52 11.20
C ASN A 68 -11.62 -5.58 12.37
N ASP A 69 -11.27 -5.97 13.59
CA ASP A 69 -11.50 -5.14 14.78
C ASP A 69 -10.71 -3.83 14.73
N HIS A 70 -9.44 -3.90 14.35
CA HIS A 70 -8.61 -2.69 14.21
C HIS A 70 -9.15 -1.79 13.09
N ASN A 71 -9.52 -2.37 11.95
CA ASN A 71 -10.05 -1.62 10.82
C ASN A 71 -11.35 -0.90 11.21
N ARG A 72 -12.22 -1.57 11.97
CA ARG A 72 -13.47 -0.98 12.45
C ARG A 72 -13.22 0.28 13.30
N LYS A 73 -12.13 0.30 14.06
CA LYS A 73 -11.77 1.44 14.92
C LYS A 73 -11.16 2.60 14.16
N VAL A 74 -10.36 2.34 13.12
CA VAL A 74 -9.56 3.38 12.47
C VAL A 74 -10.07 3.82 11.11
N SER A 75 -10.95 3.06 10.47
CA SER A 75 -11.49 3.38 9.15
C SER A 75 -12.96 3.68 9.21
N LYS A 76 -13.34 4.89 8.78
CA LYS A 76 -14.76 5.24 8.64
C LYS A 76 -15.44 4.54 7.46
N PHE A 77 -14.67 3.90 6.60
CA PHE A 77 -15.18 3.13 5.46
C PHE A 77 -15.23 1.62 5.71
N ALA A 78 -14.86 1.18 6.92
CA ALA A 78 -14.97 -0.23 7.28
C ALA A 78 -16.43 -0.69 7.21
N SER A 79 -16.64 -1.94 6.78
CA SER A 79 -17.97 -2.54 6.77
C SER A 79 -18.58 -2.46 8.16
N LYS A 80 -19.83 -2.02 8.25
CA LYS A 80 -20.56 -1.97 9.53
C LYS A 80 -20.94 -3.36 10.03
N ILE A 81 -20.92 -4.35 9.14
CA ILE A 81 -21.26 -5.72 9.48
C ILE A 81 -20.10 -6.42 10.20
N ASP A 82 -18.92 -6.43 9.59
CA ASP A 82 -17.77 -7.21 10.07
C ASP A 82 -16.46 -6.42 10.19
N GLY A 83 -16.48 -5.11 9.88
CA GLY A 83 -15.28 -4.29 9.94
C GLY A 83 -14.33 -4.44 8.75
N SER A 84 -14.72 -5.22 7.74
CA SER A 84 -13.84 -5.48 6.59
C SER A 84 -13.63 -4.27 5.69
N GLY A 85 -12.56 -4.35 4.89
CA GLY A 85 -12.19 -3.36 3.90
C GLY A 85 -10.89 -3.79 3.21
N PRO A 86 -10.34 -2.95 2.31
CA PRO A 86 -9.16 -3.35 1.52
C PRO A 86 -7.99 -3.85 2.37
N HIS A 87 -7.74 -3.21 3.50
CA HIS A 87 -6.64 -3.59 4.40
C HIS A 87 -6.87 -4.95 5.08
N THR A 88 -8.12 -5.33 5.35
CA THR A 88 -8.41 -6.62 6.00
C THR A 88 -8.27 -7.78 5.04
N PHE A 89 -8.37 -7.53 3.74
CA PHE A 89 -8.10 -8.55 2.71
C PHE A 89 -6.61 -8.75 2.44
N GLY A 90 -5.75 -7.94 3.08
CA GLY A 90 -4.32 -7.98 2.82
C GLY A 90 -3.94 -7.44 1.45
N LYS A 91 -4.78 -6.62 0.84
CA LYS A 91 -4.63 -6.13 -0.54
C LYS A 91 -4.47 -4.62 -0.63
N ALA A 92 -4.07 -3.98 0.47
CA ALA A 92 -3.95 -2.53 0.51
C ALA A 92 -2.76 -2.08 1.34
N VAL A 93 -2.26 -0.90 0.99
CA VAL A 93 -1.19 -0.22 1.71
C VAL A 93 -1.46 1.28 1.68
N ASP A 94 -1.15 1.96 2.78
CA ASP A 94 -1.11 3.42 2.85
C ASP A 94 0.34 3.89 2.87
N ILE A 95 0.67 4.84 2.01
CA ILE A 95 2.01 5.40 1.84
C ILE A 95 1.99 6.86 2.25
N LEU A 96 2.81 7.23 3.24
CA LEU A 96 2.99 8.65 3.62
C LEU A 96 3.76 9.34 2.50
N ILE A 97 3.09 10.26 1.80
CA ILE A 97 3.62 10.94 0.64
C ILE A 97 2.78 12.18 0.37
N SER A 98 3.40 13.21 -0.20
CA SER A 98 2.70 14.47 -0.49
C SER A 98 3.25 15.18 -1.71
N GLY A 99 2.47 16.12 -2.26
CA GLY A 99 2.91 17.03 -3.33
C GLY A 99 3.32 16.31 -4.60
N HIS A 100 4.42 16.74 -5.19
CA HIS A 100 4.92 16.18 -6.45
C HIS A 100 5.24 14.69 -6.35
N ASP A 101 5.72 14.24 -5.19
CA ASP A 101 6.01 12.82 -4.98
C ASP A 101 4.72 11.99 -5.05
N ALA A 102 3.60 12.50 -4.52
CA ALA A 102 2.32 11.81 -4.62
C ALA A 102 1.86 11.68 -6.09
N THR A 103 2.01 12.75 -6.86
CA THR A 103 1.69 12.72 -8.30
C THR A 103 2.59 11.74 -9.03
N HIS A 104 3.88 11.73 -8.72
CA HIS A 104 4.84 10.81 -9.31
C HIS A 104 4.48 9.36 -8.99
N LEU A 105 4.20 9.06 -7.70
CA LEU A 105 3.81 7.71 -7.30
C LEU A 105 2.54 7.27 -8.01
N TYR A 106 1.58 8.17 -8.21
CA TYR A 106 0.36 7.86 -8.95
C TYR A 106 0.67 7.35 -10.36
N THR A 107 1.61 8.00 -11.07
CA THR A 107 1.95 7.59 -12.45
C THR A 107 2.50 6.18 -12.54
N ILE A 108 3.15 5.72 -11.49
CA ILE A 108 3.68 4.35 -11.38
C ILE A 108 2.57 3.40 -10.92
N ALA A 109 1.92 3.73 -9.82
CA ALA A 109 0.94 2.86 -9.16
C ALA A 109 -0.25 2.52 -10.04
N LYS A 110 -0.71 3.46 -10.87
CA LYS A 110 -1.88 3.25 -11.74
C LYS A 110 -1.70 2.09 -12.73
N LYS A 111 -0.46 1.67 -12.99
CA LYS A 111 -0.17 0.55 -13.89
C LYS A 111 -0.43 -0.80 -13.23
N TYR A 112 -0.44 -0.86 -11.90
CA TYR A 112 -0.48 -2.11 -11.15
C TYR A 112 -1.63 -2.19 -10.16
N MET A 113 -2.12 -1.05 -9.67
CA MET A 113 -3.15 -0.99 -8.64
C MET A 113 -4.51 -0.68 -9.23
N SER A 114 -5.55 -1.26 -8.67
CA SER A 114 -6.94 -1.05 -9.09
C SER A 114 -7.63 0.05 -8.30
N GLY A 115 -7.16 0.35 -7.09
CA GLY A 115 -7.71 1.40 -6.23
C GLY A 115 -6.62 2.36 -5.79
N ILE A 116 -6.84 3.67 -5.99
CA ILE A 116 -5.89 4.71 -5.58
C ILE A 116 -6.68 5.83 -4.91
N GLY A 117 -6.39 6.06 -3.62
CA GLY A 117 -6.99 7.12 -2.84
C GLY A 117 -5.96 8.17 -2.44
N PHE A 118 -6.36 9.45 -2.50
CA PHE A 118 -5.50 10.57 -2.13
C PHE A 118 -6.02 11.23 -0.87
N SER A 119 -5.20 11.28 0.17
CA SER A 119 -5.44 12.08 1.37
C SER A 119 -4.35 13.15 1.45
N GLN A 120 -4.59 14.26 0.76
CA GLN A 120 -3.59 15.32 0.58
C GLN A 120 -4.00 16.63 1.25
N LYS A 121 -4.72 16.53 2.37
CA LYS A 121 -5.16 17.67 3.18
C LYS A 121 -4.52 17.63 4.56
N GLY A 122 -4.50 18.77 5.24
CA GLY A 122 -3.93 18.89 6.57
C GLY A 122 -2.41 18.93 6.57
N PRO A 123 -1.78 18.75 7.74
CA PRO A 123 -0.32 18.80 7.85
C PRO A 123 0.37 17.81 6.91
N ARG A 124 1.43 18.28 6.28
CA ARG A 124 2.13 17.52 5.23
C ARG A 124 2.58 16.14 5.70
N ARG A 125 3.07 16.02 6.91
CA ARG A 125 3.57 14.76 7.48
C ARG A 125 2.50 13.68 7.66
N PHE A 126 1.21 14.05 7.59
CA PHE A 126 0.09 13.11 7.70
C PHE A 126 -0.58 12.80 6.37
N ARG A 127 -0.13 13.42 5.28
CA ARG A 127 -0.69 13.16 3.96
C ARG A 127 -0.25 11.80 3.45
N TYR A 128 -1.17 11.09 2.81
CA TYR A 128 -0.87 9.74 2.32
C TYR A 128 -1.63 9.41 1.04
N MET A 129 -1.20 8.34 0.41
CA MET A 129 -1.94 7.68 -0.67
C MET A 129 -2.29 6.26 -0.24
N HIS A 130 -3.53 5.89 -0.49
CA HIS A 130 -4.00 4.52 -0.37
C HIS A 130 -3.82 3.82 -1.73
N LEU A 131 -3.23 2.64 -1.72
CA LEU A 131 -3.09 1.80 -2.90
C LEU A 131 -3.69 0.42 -2.60
N ASP A 132 -4.58 -0.07 -3.48
CA ASP A 132 -5.10 -1.41 -3.34
C ASP A 132 -5.21 -2.14 -4.67
N ALA A 133 -5.36 -3.46 -4.59
CA ALA A 133 -5.51 -4.33 -5.74
C ALA A 133 -6.77 -5.19 -5.63
N LEU A 134 -7.87 -4.61 -5.13
CA LEU A 134 -9.15 -5.31 -5.08
C LEU A 134 -9.67 -5.60 -6.48
N THR A 135 -10.39 -6.70 -6.61
CA THR A 135 -11.05 -7.07 -7.86
C THR A 135 -12.40 -6.36 -7.99
N PRO A 136 -12.98 -6.29 -9.20
CA PRO A 136 -14.33 -5.73 -9.37
C PRO A 136 -15.41 -6.46 -8.55
N GLU A 137 -15.19 -7.73 -8.22
CA GLU A 137 -16.10 -8.51 -7.37
C GLU A 137 -15.98 -8.13 -5.90
N GLU A 138 -14.82 -7.66 -5.48
CA GLU A 138 -14.57 -7.28 -4.07
C GLU A 138 -14.99 -5.85 -3.76
N ALA A 139 -14.91 -4.95 -4.75
CA ALA A 139 -15.27 -3.55 -4.60
C ALA A 139 -15.47 -2.90 -5.97
N ASN A 140 -15.96 -1.65 -5.97
CA ASN A 140 -16.02 -0.86 -7.19
C ASN A 140 -14.58 -0.52 -7.63
N ARG A 141 -14.05 -1.30 -8.58
CA ARG A 141 -12.68 -1.17 -9.12
C ARG A 141 -12.68 -1.34 -10.64
N PRO A 142 -11.84 -0.61 -11.38
CA PRO A 142 -10.85 0.37 -10.89
C PRO A 142 -11.51 1.64 -10.39
N ALA A 143 -10.87 2.30 -9.43
CA ALA A 143 -11.36 3.55 -8.86
C ALA A 143 -10.20 4.45 -8.40
N ILE A 144 -10.41 5.75 -8.56
CA ILE A 144 -9.50 6.79 -8.06
C ILE A 144 -10.37 7.78 -7.29
N TRP A 145 -9.93 8.15 -6.09
CA TRP A 145 -10.70 9.07 -5.25
C TRP A 145 -9.80 9.95 -4.40
N ALA A 146 -10.38 11.02 -3.89
CA ALA A 146 -9.77 11.85 -2.86
C ALA A 146 -10.62 11.76 -1.60
N TYR A 147 -9.96 11.64 -0.47
CA TYR A 147 -10.64 11.69 0.82
C TYR A 147 -11.05 13.13 1.15
N LYS A 148 -12.22 13.32 1.73
CA LYS A 148 -12.75 14.62 2.13
C LYS A 148 -12.28 15.01 3.54
#